data_f8a61a64222986393a4c57250e4eab23
#
_entry.id   f8a61a64222986393a4c57250e4eab23
#
_cell.length_a   1.000
_cell.length_b   1.000
_cell.length_c   1.000
_cell.angle_alpha   90.00
_cell.angle_beta   90.00
_cell.angle_gamma   90.00
#
_symmetry.space_group_name_H-M   'P 1'
#
loop_
_entity.id
_entity.type
_entity.pdbx_description
1 polymer ?
#
loop_
_entity_poly.entity_id
_entity_poly.type
_entity_poly.pdbx_seq_one_letter_code
_entity_poly.pdbx_strand_id
1 'polypeptide(L)'
;SDYEPGEPCDCCPIDLHELPNGQLISGFRNNVSNIRDMYSTLWNPEQNSWSNLSRMSYDDFFISYCPTNGLALVSQDSTLGMAYMTEINGESRVFLSLSEGLGDTFSVVLPMEMTSETNIYQSHPTATITSNGNIHILWEDSRNGGDILYGKREIGQNYITDITTVNDSLTSSPEIAPKLGKDANDNLYAVWVDRRMGRHIRFSSTIAPDLSTKFENIPSSFKLLDPFPNPFNPITTIRFNVDAEKELFASLNVIDIRGRIVEILLNGLIESGQHEIQWDASTYSSGIFFISLTANGQTKTVKSVLVK
;
A
#
# COMPACT_ATOMS: atom_id res chain seq x y z
N SER A 1 -28.68 -18.03 -2.27
CA SER A 1 -27.21 -17.93 -2.16
C SER A 1 -26.63 -18.34 -3.48
N ASP A 2 -26.12 -17.40 -4.22
CA ASP A 2 -25.54 -17.63 -5.52
C ASP A 2 -24.16 -18.23 -5.31
N TYR A 3 -24.12 -19.57 -5.34
CA TYR A 3 -22.89 -20.33 -5.46
C TYR A 3 -22.38 -20.08 -6.87
N GLU A 4 -21.43 -19.18 -7.02
CA GLU A 4 -20.67 -19.06 -8.26
C GLU A 4 -19.60 -20.17 -8.25
N PRO A 5 -19.74 -21.19 -9.08
CA PRO A 5 -18.72 -22.21 -9.22
C PRO A 5 -17.57 -21.60 -9.99
N GLY A 6 -16.66 -20.93 -9.27
CA GLY A 6 -15.40 -20.50 -9.83
C GLY A 6 -14.39 -21.64 -9.76
N GLU A 7 -13.41 -21.60 -10.63
CA GLU A 7 -12.25 -22.47 -10.57
C GLU A 7 -11.09 -21.69 -9.96
N PRO A 8 -10.42 -22.18 -8.90
CA PRO A 8 -9.18 -21.57 -8.44
C PRO A 8 -8.19 -21.40 -9.59
N CYS A 9 -7.50 -20.29 -9.63
CA CYS A 9 -6.43 -20.07 -10.60
C CYS A 9 -5.30 -21.07 -10.33
N ASP A 10 -5.12 -22.03 -11.21
CA ASP A 10 -4.23 -23.19 -11.08
C ASP A 10 -2.75 -22.86 -10.96
N CYS A 11 -2.38 -21.64 -11.31
CA CYS A 11 -0.99 -21.16 -11.33
C CYS A 11 -0.71 -20.05 -10.30
N CYS A 12 -1.72 -19.63 -9.54
CA CYS A 12 -1.55 -18.58 -8.52
C CYS A 12 -1.32 -19.23 -7.15
N PRO A 13 -0.35 -18.74 -6.37
CA PRO A 13 -0.14 -19.23 -5.00
C PRO A 13 -1.40 -19.07 -4.16
N ILE A 14 -1.66 -20.07 -3.34
CA ILE A 14 -2.71 -20.10 -2.31
C ILE A 14 -2.06 -19.79 -0.99
N ASP A 15 -2.74 -19.05 -0.12
CA ASP A 15 -2.33 -18.84 1.26
C ASP A 15 -3.25 -19.61 2.22
N LEU A 16 -2.67 -20.17 3.26
CA LEU A 16 -3.38 -20.83 4.34
C LEU A 16 -2.97 -20.18 5.65
N HIS A 17 -3.94 -19.62 6.36
CA HIS A 17 -3.69 -18.82 7.54
C HIS A 17 -4.56 -19.26 8.71
N GLU A 18 -3.99 -19.28 9.92
CA GLU A 18 -4.72 -19.52 11.15
C GLU A 18 -5.22 -18.17 11.71
N LEU A 19 -6.52 -18.05 11.88
CA LEU A 19 -7.15 -16.87 12.48
C LEU A 19 -7.00 -16.87 14.01
N PRO A 20 -7.06 -15.72 14.68
CA PRO A 20 -6.93 -15.62 16.15
C PRO A 20 -7.94 -16.45 16.94
N ASN A 21 -9.07 -16.81 16.34
CA ASN A 21 -10.09 -17.70 16.92
C ASN A 21 -9.80 -19.20 16.71
N GLY A 22 -8.64 -19.53 16.11
CA GLY A 22 -8.21 -20.92 15.82
C GLY A 22 -8.82 -21.54 14.56
N GLN A 23 -9.65 -20.81 13.81
CA GLN A 23 -10.13 -21.27 12.51
C GLN A 23 -9.03 -21.14 11.45
N LEU A 24 -9.06 -22.03 10.45
CA LEU A 24 -8.22 -21.90 9.27
C LEU A 24 -8.99 -21.20 8.15
N ILE A 25 -8.35 -20.22 7.52
CA ILE A 25 -8.82 -19.58 6.29
C ILE A 25 -7.84 -19.89 5.17
N SER A 26 -8.36 -20.28 4.01
CA SER A 26 -7.57 -20.36 2.78
C SER A 26 -7.98 -19.24 1.85
N GLY A 27 -6.99 -18.44 1.43
CA GLY A 27 -7.18 -17.37 0.47
C GLY A 27 -6.54 -17.74 -0.87
N PHE A 28 -7.19 -17.42 -1.97
CA PHE A 28 -6.73 -17.73 -3.32
C PHE A 28 -7.35 -16.82 -4.37
N ARG A 29 -6.71 -16.78 -5.53
CA ARG A 29 -7.28 -16.12 -6.70
C ARG A 29 -8.25 -17.09 -7.40
N ASN A 30 -9.48 -16.66 -7.61
CA ASN A 30 -10.47 -17.44 -8.34
C ASN A 30 -10.56 -16.96 -9.80
N ASN A 31 -11.17 -17.77 -10.66
CA ASN A 31 -11.40 -17.45 -12.07
C ASN A 31 -12.88 -17.67 -12.42
N VAL A 32 -13.61 -16.56 -12.56
CA VAL A 32 -15.00 -16.58 -13.02
C VAL A 32 -15.05 -15.83 -14.34
N SER A 33 -15.13 -16.54 -15.45
CA SER A 33 -15.18 -15.93 -16.80
C SER A 33 -14.03 -14.94 -17.08
N ASN A 34 -12.80 -15.29 -16.65
CA ASN A 34 -11.61 -14.44 -16.71
C ASN A 34 -11.59 -13.25 -15.76
N ILE A 35 -12.60 -13.07 -14.91
CA ILE A 35 -12.50 -12.19 -13.75
C ILE A 35 -11.77 -12.95 -12.66
N ARG A 36 -10.65 -12.39 -12.19
CA ARG A 36 -9.71 -13.09 -11.30
C ARG A 36 -9.52 -12.36 -9.98
N ASP A 37 -10.60 -12.22 -9.25
CA ASP A 37 -10.60 -11.63 -7.91
C ASP A 37 -10.15 -12.63 -6.83
N MET A 38 -9.91 -12.10 -5.63
CA MET A 38 -9.53 -12.88 -4.47
C MET A 38 -10.75 -13.47 -3.79
N TYR A 39 -10.64 -14.72 -3.40
CA TYR A 39 -11.67 -15.50 -2.69
C TYR A 39 -11.06 -16.20 -1.47
N SER A 40 -11.92 -16.55 -0.53
CA SER A 40 -11.55 -17.36 0.62
C SER A 40 -12.55 -18.48 0.89
N THR A 41 -12.10 -19.42 1.70
CA THR A 41 -12.94 -20.45 2.31
C THR A 41 -12.42 -20.74 3.72
N LEU A 42 -13.34 -21.06 4.64
CA LEU A 42 -13.05 -21.36 6.04
C LEU A 42 -13.14 -22.85 6.29
N TRP A 43 -12.19 -23.39 7.01
CA TRP A 43 -12.24 -24.78 7.48
C TRP A 43 -13.22 -24.94 8.63
N ASN A 44 -14.15 -25.88 8.49
CA ASN A 44 -15.04 -26.28 9.56
C ASN A 44 -14.62 -27.67 10.10
N PRO A 45 -14.00 -27.74 11.29
CA PRO A 45 -13.51 -29.00 11.85
C PRO A 45 -14.63 -29.96 12.25
N GLU A 46 -15.82 -29.45 12.60
CA GLU A 46 -16.96 -30.29 12.98
C GLU A 46 -17.54 -31.04 11.78
N GLN A 47 -17.58 -30.38 10.64
CA GLN A 47 -18.08 -30.94 9.39
C GLN A 47 -16.98 -31.63 8.55
N ASN A 48 -15.71 -31.49 8.95
CA ASN A 48 -14.53 -31.92 8.21
C ASN A 48 -14.59 -31.46 6.75
N SER A 49 -14.93 -30.18 6.54
CA SER A 49 -15.15 -29.59 5.21
C SER A 49 -14.81 -28.10 5.19
N TRP A 50 -14.55 -27.60 4.00
CA TRP A 50 -14.43 -26.17 3.75
C TRP A 50 -15.82 -25.54 3.55
N SER A 51 -15.97 -24.28 3.97
CA SER A 51 -17.18 -23.48 3.73
C SER A 51 -17.40 -23.18 2.24
N ASN A 52 -18.52 -22.59 1.90
CA ASN A 52 -18.71 -21.97 0.59
C ASN A 52 -17.67 -20.88 0.36
N LEU A 53 -17.38 -20.61 -0.91
CA LEU A 53 -16.46 -19.54 -1.29
C LEU A 53 -17.04 -18.17 -0.93
N SER A 54 -16.17 -17.29 -0.44
CA SER A 54 -16.47 -15.90 -0.15
C SER A 54 -15.55 -14.99 -0.97
N ARG A 55 -16.12 -14.05 -1.72
CA ARG A 55 -15.33 -13.09 -2.51
C ARG A 55 -14.74 -12.03 -1.58
N MET A 56 -13.43 -11.82 -1.66
CA MET A 56 -12.66 -10.90 -0.80
C MET A 56 -12.29 -9.61 -1.51
N SER A 57 -12.17 -9.60 -2.83
CA SER A 57 -11.95 -8.39 -3.62
C SER A 57 -13.03 -8.25 -4.70
N TYR A 58 -13.32 -7.01 -5.08
CA TYR A 58 -14.37 -6.65 -6.04
C TYR A 58 -13.79 -5.70 -7.10
N ASP A 59 -12.58 -6.00 -7.55
CA ASP A 59 -11.86 -5.19 -8.54
C ASP A 59 -12.33 -5.48 -9.97
N ASP A 60 -13.04 -6.61 -10.16
CA ASP A 60 -13.43 -7.17 -11.45
C ASP A 60 -12.21 -7.31 -12.39
N PHE A 61 -11.09 -7.77 -11.81
CA PHE A 61 -9.81 -7.92 -12.50
C PHE A 61 -9.91 -8.90 -13.65
N PHE A 62 -10.11 -8.37 -14.85
CA PHE A 62 -10.23 -9.17 -16.07
C PHE A 62 -8.86 -9.44 -16.70
N ILE A 63 -8.48 -10.71 -16.77
CA ILE A 63 -7.24 -11.13 -17.42
C ILE A 63 -7.42 -12.52 -18.05
N SER A 64 -7.06 -12.65 -19.35
CA SER A 64 -7.25 -13.89 -20.11
C SER A 64 -6.11 -14.90 -19.98
N TYR A 65 -5.06 -14.55 -19.25
CA TYR A 65 -3.91 -15.43 -18.97
C TYR A 65 -3.67 -15.51 -17.46
N CYS A 66 -2.73 -16.38 -17.04
CA CYS A 66 -2.42 -16.56 -15.64
C CYS A 66 -1.52 -15.42 -15.10
N PRO A 67 -1.95 -14.66 -14.09
CA PRO A 67 -1.15 -13.59 -13.52
C PRO A 67 -0.03 -14.10 -12.60
N THR A 68 -0.02 -15.40 -12.22
CA THR A 68 0.94 -16.02 -11.29
C THR A 68 1.06 -15.34 -9.92
N ASN A 69 0.12 -14.47 -9.60
CA ASN A 69 0.08 -13.69 -8.36
C ASN A 69 -1.03 -14.21 -7.43
N GLY A 70 -0.64 -14.63 -6.23
CA GLY A 70 -1.55 -14.92 -5.14
C GLY A 70 -1.77 -13.72 -4.22
N LEU A 71 -2.18 -14.04 -3.01
CA LEU A 71 -2.34 -13.08 -1.91
C LEU A 71 -1.49 -13.52 -0.71
N ALA A 72 -1.37 -12.63 0.28
CA ALA A 72 -0.83 -12.95 1.58
C ALA A 72 -1.81 -12.50 2.65
N LEU A 73 -2.17 -13.39 3.57
CA LEU A 73 -3.06 -13.14 4.70
C LEU A 73 -2.26 -12.86 5.96
N VAL A 74 -2.76 -11.95 6.77
CA VAL A 74 -2.24 -11.67 8.12
C VAL A 74 -3.42 -11.37 9.03
N SER A 75 -3.38 -11.81 10.28
CA SER A 75 -4.44 -11.48 11.23
C SER A 75 -3.92 -11.24 12.63
N GLN A 76 -4.63 -10.37 13.35
CA GLN A 76 -4.45 -10.14 14.78
C GLN A 76 -5.75 -9.62 15.37
N ASP A 77 -6.13 -10.14 16.56
CA ASP A 77 -7.37 -9.83 17.23
C ASP A 77 -8.60 -10.04 16.32
N SER A 78 -9.33 -8.99 15.98
CA SER A 78 -10.46 -9.04 15.04
C SER A 78 -10.12 -8.60 13.62
N THR A 79 -8.87 -8.22 13.37
CA THR A 79 -8.44 -7.71 12.06
C THR A 79 -7.88 -8.84 11.20
N LEU A 80 -8.33 -8.93 9.96
CA LEU A 80 -7.72 -9.72 8.90
C LEU A 80 -7.24 -8.77 7.80
N GLY A 81 -5.97 -8.87 7.44
CA GLY A 81 -5.35 -8.14 6.32
C GLY A 81 -5.09 -9.08 5.14
N MET A 82 -5.29 -8.59 3.94
CA MET A 82 -5.00 -9.27 2.69
C MET A 82 -4.15 -8.37 1.81
N ALA A 83 -2.89 -8.73 1.60
CA ALA A 83 -2.05 -8.09 0.58
C ALA A 83 -2.21 -8.84 -0.73
N TYR A 84 -2.55 -8.16 -1.83
CA TYR A 84 -2.83 -8.78 -3.11
C TYR A 84 -2.53 -7.83 -4.28
N MET A 85 -2.42 -8.36 -5.48
CA MET A 85 -2.26 -7.61 -6.71
C MET A 85 -3.56 -7.58 -7.50
N THR A 86 -3.91 -6.42 -8.02
CA THR A 86 -4.94 -6.24 -9.05
C THR A 86 -4.44 -5.27 -10.12
N GLU A 87 -5.24 -5.01 -11.15
CA GLU A 87 -4.89 -4.09 -12.21
C GLU A 87 -5.73 -2.81 -12.12
N ILE A 88 -5.07 -1.66 -12.23
CA ILE A 88 -5.72 -0.36 -12.38
C ILE A 88 -5.17 0.33 -13.62
N ASN A 89 -6.06 0.71 -14.53
CA ASN A 89 -5.72 1.40 -15.78
C ASN A 89 -4.66 0.67 -16.65
N GLY A 90 -4.68 -0.66 -16.66
CA GLY A 90 -3.74 -1.47 -17.44
C GLY A 90 -2.39 -1.71 -16.75
N GLU A 91 -2.26 -1.36 -15.48
CA GLU A 91 -1.04 -1.54 -14.70
C GLU A 91 -1.31 -2.36 -13.44
N SER A 92 -0.51 -3.40 -13.22
CA SER A 92 -0.63 -4.18 -11.98
C SER A 92 -0.14 -3.37 -10.78
N ARG A 93 -0.94 -3.37 -9.72
CA ARG A 93 -0.66 -2.68 -8.46
C ARG A 93 -0.91 -3.61 -7.28
N VAL A 94 -0.15 -3.43 -6.22
CA VAL A 94 -0.36 -4.13 -4.96
C VAL A 94 -1.19 -3.29 -4.01
N PHE A 95 -2.12 -3.94 -3.32
CA PHE A 95 -3.02 -3.35 -2.34
C PHE A 95 -2.98 -4.14 -1.04
N LEU A 96 -3.27 -3.44 0.05
CA LEU A 96 -3.64 -4.03 1.33
C LEU A 96 -5.14 -3.80 1.55
N SER A 97 -5.91 -4.86 1.70
CA SER A 97 -7.30 -4.78 2.08
C SER A 97 -7.49 -5.27 3.51
N LEU A 98 -8.37 -4.62 4.27
CA LEU A 98 -8.59 -4.89 5.68
C LEU A 98 -10.06 -5.24 5.96
N SER A 99 -10.25 -6.26 6.80
CA SER A 99 -11.53 -6.65 7.38
C SER A 99 -11.45 -6.60 8.90
N GLU A 100 -12.45 -6.03 9.55
CA GLU A 100 -12.57 -5.99 11.02
C GLU A 100 -13.33 -7.18 11.61
N GLY A 101 -13.86 -8.07 10.78
CA GLY A 101 -14.65 -9.24 11.19
C GLY A 101 -13.99 -10.57 10.81
N LEU A 102 -12.66 -10.63 10.77
CA LEU A 102 -11.89 -11.83 10.38
C LEU A 102 -12.29 -12.41 9.01
N GLY A 103 -12.69 -11.51 8.09
CA GLY A 103 -13.00 -11.88 6.71
C GLY A 103 -14.46 -11.73 6.31
N ASP A 104 -15.34 -11.24 7.20
CA ASP A 104 -16.75 -11.02 6.87
C ASP A 104 -16.94 -9.98 5.77
N THR A 105 -16.19 -8.88 5.84
CA THR A 105 -16.22 -7.80 4.84
C THR A 105 -14.89 -7.09 4.80
N PHE A 106 -14.35 -6.92 3.61
CA PHE A 106 -13.16 -6.09 3.35
C PHE A 106 -13.61 -4.68 3.00
N SER A 107 -13.50 -3.75 3.94
CA SER A 107 -14.04 -2.39 3.82
C SER A 107 -12.99 -1.31 3.54
N VAL A 108 -11.73 -1.61 3.80
CA VAL A 108 -10.61 -0.68 3.59
C VAL A 108 -9.68 -1.27 2.55
N VAL A 109 -9.41 -0.53 1.48
CA VAL A 109 -8.48 -0.92 0.42
C VAL A 109 -7.43 0.17 0.26
N LEU A 110 -6.18 -0.15 0.54
CA LEU A 110 -5.05 0.77 0.55
C LEU A 110 -4.06 0.39 -0.55
N PRO A 111 -3.77 1.28 -1.51
CA PRO A 111 -2.64 1.08 -2.40
C PRO A 111 -1.33 1.10 -1.61
N MET A 112 -0.34 0.33 -2.03
CA MET A 112 0.99 0.38 -1.41
C MET A 112 1.58 1.78 -1.52
N GLU A 113 1.30 2.47 -2.62
CA GLU A 113 1.84 3.78 -2.90
C GLU A 113 0.81 4.62 -3.66
N MET A 114 0.62 5.86 -3.21
CA MET A 114 -0.16 6.86 -3.94
C MET A 114 0.79 7.60 -4.89
N THR A 115 0.91 7.12 -6.11
CA THR A 115 1.76 7.74 -7.14
C THR A 115 0.96 8.06 -8.39
N SER A 116 1.33 9.16 -9.05
CA SER A 116 0.85 9.50 -10.40
C SER A 116 1.76 8.96 -11.50
N GLU A 117 2.88 8.32 -11.15
CA GLU A 117 3.76 7.69 -12.10
C GLU A 117 3.05 6.55 -12.83
N THR A 118 3.31 6.45 -14.12
CA THR A 118 2.78 5.41 -15.01
C THR A 118 3.87 4.41 -15.38
N ASN A 119 3.48 3.27 -15.94
CA ASN A 119 4.37 2.16 -16.31
C ASN A 119 5.11 1.55 -15.11
N ILE A 120 4.49 1.60 -13.93
CA ILE A 120 4.93 0.87 -12.75
C ILE A 120 4.11 -0.40 -12.65
N TYR A 121 4.77 -1.54 -12.50
CA TYR A 121 4.13 -2.83 -12.31
C TYR A 121 4.56 -3.40 -10.96
N GLN A 122 3.60 -3.66 -10.09
CA GLN A 122 3.79 -4.23 -8.76
C GLN A 122 3.19 -5.63 -8.71
N SER A 123 3.86 -6.54 -8.01
CA SER A 123 3.46 -7.95 -7.99
C SER A 123 4.00 -8.70 -6.77
N HIS A 124 3.56 -9.96 -6.60
CA HIS A 124 4.04 -10.93 -5.62
C HIS A 124 4.13 -10.38 -4.18
N PRO A 125 3.04 -9.81 -3.64
CA PRO A 125 3.06 -9.33 -2.27
C PRO A 125 3.24 -10.46 -1.26
N THR A 126 3.92 -10.15 -0.17
CA THR A 126 3.98 -10.97 1.04
C THR A 126 3.86 -10.07 2.25
N ALA A 127 3.25 -10.55 3.31
CA ALA A 127 2.98 -9.72 4.49
C ALA A 127 3.22 -10.49 5.81
N THR A 128 3.43 -9.74 6.87
CA THR A 128 3.40 -10.23 8.25
C THR A 128 2.83 -9.15 9.17
N ILE A 129 2.34 -9.53 10.34
CA ILE A 129 1.80 -8.60 11.34
C ILE A 129 2.58 -8.75 12.64
N THR A 130 3.03 -7.64 13.21
CA THR A 130 3.75 -7.62 14.50
C THR A 130 2.79 -7.55 15.68
N SER A 131 3.26 -7.88 16.89
CA SER A 131 2.44 -7.96 18.10
C SER A 131 1.74 -6.65 18.47
N ASN A 132 2.25 -5.52 17.99
CA ASN A 132 1.62 -4.20 18.15
C ASN A 132 0.56 -3.89 17.08
N GLY A 133 0.22 -4.84 16.19
CA GLY A 133 -0.81 -4.69 15.16
C GLY A 133 -0.36 -3.98 13.88
N ASN A 134 0.92 -3.70 13.72
CA ASN A 134 1.45 -3.14 12.48
C ASN A 134 1.59 -4.22 11.41
N ILE A 135 1.13 -3.92 10.20
CA ILE A 135 1.26 -4.82 9.05
C ILE A 135 2.45 -4.37 8.21
N HIS A 136 3.33 -5.32 7.94
CA HIS A 136 4.54 -5.14 7.15
C HIS A 136 4.39 -5.91 5.85
N ILE A 137 4.71 -5.27 4.72
CA ILE A 137 4.50 -5.82 3.38
C ILE A 137 5.77 -5.69 2.57
N LEU A 138 6.11 -6.73 1.80
CA LEU A 138 7.08 -6.66 0.71
C LEU A 138 6.36 -6.93 -0.61
N TRP A 139 6.85 -6.32 -1.70
CA TRP A 139 6.36 -6.59 -3.05
C TRP A 139 7.47 -6.39 -4.08
N GLU A 140 7.28 -6.98 -5.24
CA GLU A 140 8.09 -6.68 -6.43
C GLU A 140 7.61 -5.38 -7.05
N ASP A 141 8.54 -4.55 -7.50
CA ASP A 141 8.27 -3.29 -8.18
C ASP A 141 9.15 -3.18 -9.43
N SER A 142 8.59 -2.80 -10.55
CA SER A 142 9.30 -2.77 -11.83
C SER A 142 10.26 -1.61 -12.01
N ARG A 143 10.23 -0.64 -11.11
CA ARG A 143 11.17 0.49 -11.15
C ARG A 143 12.61 0.01 -11.00
N ASN A 144 13.54 0.81 -11.52
CA ASN A 144 14.99 0.55 -11.48
C ASN A 144 15.41 -0.82 -12.04
N GLY A 145 14.56 -1.46 -12.86
CA GLY A 145 14.84 -2.78 -13.44
C GLY A 145 14.32 -3.96 -12.63
N GLY A 146 13.62 -3.71 -11.53
CA GLY A 146 12.97 -4.69 -10.67
C GLY A 146 13.57 -4.72 -9.27
N ASP A 147 12.91 -4.04 -8.35
CA ASP A 147 13.29 -3.95 -6.93
C ASP A 147 12.32 -4.70 -6.03
N ILE A 148 12.76 -5.03 -4.82
CA ILE A 148 11.89 -5.45 -3.73
C ILE A 148 11.66 -4.23 -2.82
N LEU A 149 10.43 -3.80 -2.74
CA LEU A 149 10.02 -2.72 -1.86
C LEU A 149 9.38 -3.25 -0.59
N TYR A 150 9.56 -2.49 0.46
CA TYR A 150 8.93 -2.68 1.77
C TYR A 150 8.02 -1.49 2.06
N GLY A 151 6.93 -1.73 2.75
CA GLY A 151 6.06 -0.74 3.34
C GLY A 151 5.43 -1.22 4.62
N LYS A 152 4.99 -0.29 5.47
CA LYS A 152 4.36 -0.57 6.76
C LYS A 152 3.01 0.15 6.84
N ARG A 153 1.98 -0.55 7.32
CA ARG A 153 0.74 0.04 7.79
C ARG A 153 0.71 0.01 9.31
N GLU A 154 0.73 1.15 9.95
CA GLU A 154 0.57 1.25 11.40
C GLU A 154 -0.89 1.05 11.80
N ILE A 155 -1.11 0.45 12.98
CA ILE A 155 -2.46 0.21 13.49
C ILE A 155 -3.25 1.53 13.53
N GLY A 156 -4.49 1.48 13.05
CA GLY A 156 -5.36 2.66 12.98
C GLY A 156 -5.09 3.62 11.82
N GLN A 157 -4.03 3.43 11.03
CA GLN A 157 -3.76 4.26 9.85
C GLN A 157 -4.43 3.68 8.60
N ASN A 158 -4.82 4.57 7.68
CA ASN A 158 -5.42 4.22 6.40
C ASN A 158 -4.48 4.54 5.22
N TYR A 159 -3.19 4.35 5.41
CA TYR A 159 -2.15 4.53 4.40
C TYR A 159 -0.91 3.70 4.76
N ILE A 160 -0.05 3.49 3.78
CA ILE A 160 1.22 2.79 3.93
C ILE A 160 2.34 3.81 4.15
N THR A 161 3.22 3.54 5.08
CA THR A 161 4.39 4.37 5.43
C THR A 161 5.68 3.59 5.25
N ASP A 162 6.80 4.27 5.45
CA ASP A 162 8.15 3.69 5.47
C ASP A 162 8.50 2.93 4.18
N ILE A 163 7.99 3.43 3.03
CA ILE A 163 8.26 2.78 1.74
C ILE A 163 9.75 2.92 1.43
N THR A 164 10.41 1.78 1.29
CA THR A 164 11.85 1.73 1.03
C THR A 164 12.23 0.51 0.20
N THR A 165 13.32 0.61 -0.55
CA THR A 165 13.92 -0.52 -1.27
C THR A 165 14.70 -1.38 -0.28
N VAL A 166 14.48 -2.69 -0.31
CA VAL A 166 15.10 -3.66 0.60
C VAL A 166 16.38 -4.24 0.02
N ASN A 167 16.43 -4.40 -1.30
CA ASN A 167 17.60 -4.86 -2.02
C ASN A 167 18.59 -3.72 -2.32
N ASP A 168 19.81 -4.07 -2.65
CA ASP A 168 20.76 -3.11 -3.16
C ASP A 168 20.42 -2.78 -4.64
N SER A 169 20.07 -1.54 -4.93
CA SER A 169 19.66 -1.05 -6.24
C SER A 169 20.83 -0.91 -7.26
N LEU A 170 21.93 -1.65 -7.05
CA LEU A 170 23.15 -1.47 -7.83
C LEU A 170 23.10 -2.02 -9.26
N THR A 171 22.03 -2.67 -9.68
CA THR A 171 21.92 -3.24 -11.04
C THR A 171 20.48 -3.29 -11.55
N SER A 172 20.34 -3.27 -12.87
CA SER A 172 19.07 -3.42 -13.61
C SER A 172 18.59 -4.88 -13.74
N SER A 173 19.00 -5.78 -12.87
CA SER A 173 18.58 -7.18 -12.91
C SER A 173 17.42 -7.40 -11.94
N PRO A 174 16.30 -8.02 -12.38
CA PRO A 174 15.13 -8.13 -11.53
C PRO A 174 15.38 -9.00 -10.32
N GLU A 175 14.94 -8.50 -9.17
CA GLU A 175 14.82 -9.20 -7.92
C GLU A 175 13.38 -9.68 -7.76
N ILE A 176 13.17 -10.94 -7.36
CA ILE A 176 11.85 -11.57 -7.46
C ILE A 176 11.55 -12.47 -6.26
N ALA A 177 10.28 -12.86 -6.15
CA ALA A 177 9.75 -13.84 -5.22
C ALA A 177 10.08 -13.51 -3.75
N PRO A 178 9.77 -12.29 -3.27
CA PRO A 178 10.01 -11.94 -1.88
C PRO A 178 9.19 -12.80 -0.93
N LYS A 179 9.75 -13.08 0.24
CA LYS A 179 9.06 -13.63 1.38
C LYS A 179 9.42 -12.84 2.63
N LEU A 180 8.43 -12.54 3.44
CA LEU A 180 8.55 -11.82 4.68
C LEU A 180 8.07 -12.70 5.84
N GLY A 181 8.83 -12.72 6.89
CA GLY A 181 8.47 -13.39 8.14
C GLY A 181 8.95 -12.58 9.32
N LYS A 182 8.56 -13.01 10.53
CA LYS A 182 9.01 -12.43 11.78
C LYS A 182 9.31 -13.52 12.81
N ASP A 183 10.14 -13.19 13.80
CA ASP A 183 10.32 -14.03 14.99
C ASP A 183 9.36 -13.64 16.13
N ALA A 184 9.50 -14.33 17.27
CA ALA A 184 8.68 -14.08 18.46
C ALA A 184 8.93 -12.69 19.11
N ASN A 185 10.01 -12.01 18.73
CA ASN A 185 10.35 -10.67 19.21
C ASN A 185 9.98 -9.59 18.20
N ASP A 186 9.20 -9.93 17.16
CA ASP A 186 8.81 -9.04 16.05
C ASP A 186 9.98 -8.55 15.19
N ASN A 187 11.13 -9.23 15.23
CA ASN A 187 12.19 -8.96 14.27
C ASN A 187 11.77 -9.47 12.89
N LEU A 188 11.88 -8.62 11.88
CA LEU A 188 11.49 -8.94 10.52
C LEU A 188 12.63 -9.57 9.74
N TYR A 189 12.28 -10.54 8.91
CA TYR A 189 13.20 -11.27 8.04
C TYR A 189 12.64 -11.29 6.64
N ALA A 190 13.43 -10.78 5.69
CA ALA A 190 13.11 -10.78 4.27
C ALA A 190 14.07 -11.68 3.51
N VAL A 191 13.54 -12.47 2.57
CA VAL A 191 14.34 -13.24 1.62
C VAL A 191 13.77 -13.04 0.22
N TRP A 192 14.63 -13.04 -0.79
CA TRP A 192 14.22 -12.94 -2.20
C TRP A 192 15.24 -13.62 -3.12
N VAL A 193 14.88 -13.75 -4.39
CA VAL A 193 15.77 -14.30 -5.42
C VAL A 193 16.36 -13.16 -6.23
N ASP A 194 17.68 -13.03 -6.17
CA ASP A 194 18.49 -12.14 -7.00
C ASP A 194 18.89 -12.88 -8.30
N ARG A 195 18.60 -12.30 -9.43
CA ARG A 195 18.93 -12.88 -10.75
C ARG A 195 20.23 -12.41 -11.34
N ARG A 196 20.97 -11.56 -10.66
CA ARG A 196 22.31 -11.13 -11.07
C ARG A 196 23.27 -12.33 -11.08
N MET A 197 24.03 -12.51 -12.11
CA MET A 197 25.06 -13.56 -12.18
C MET A 197 24.56 -14.99 -11.86
N GLY A 198 23.29 -15.29 -12.15
CA GLY A 198 22.63 -16.54 -11.80
C GLY A 198 21.45 -16.33 -10.85
N ARG A 199 20.98 -17.39 -10.18
CA ARG A 199 19.91 -17.29 -9.19
C ARG A 199 20.51 -17.45 -7.79
N HIS A 200 20.46 -16.40 -6.99
CA HIS A 200 20.95 -16.41 -5.62
C HIS A 200 19.81 -16.01 -4.66
N ILE A 201 19.76 -16.65 -3.50
CA ILE A 201 18.89 -16.21 -2.41
C ILE A 201 19.59 -15.10 -1.66
N ARG A 202 18.92 -13.97 -1.50
CA ARG A 202 19.34 -12.85 -0.69
C ARG A 202 18.51 -12.77 0.58
N PHE A 203 19.05 -12.08 1.57
CA PHE A 203 18.47 -11.97 2.88
C PHE A 203 18.69 -10.57 3.45
N SER A 204 17.68 -10.05 4.14
CA SER A 204 17.74 -8.84 4.96
C SER A 204 16.95 -9.05 6.26
N SER A 205 17.36 -8.40 7.35
CA SER A 205 16.63 -8.47 8.62
C SER A 205 16.81 -7.20 9.44
N THR A 206 15.87 -6.94 10.33
CA THR A 206 15.95 -5.85 11.32
C THR A 206 16.98 -6.10 12.41
N ILE A 207 17.57 -7.32 12.50
CA ILE A 207 18.66 -7.67 13.43
C ILE A 207 20.03 -7.33 12.83
N ALA A 208 20.16 -7.19 11.50
CA ALA A 208 21.43 -6.79 10.88
C ALA A 208 21.82 -5.38 11.33
N PRO A 209 23.12 -5.09 11.47
CA PRO A 209 23.56 -3.93 12.19
C PRO A 209 22.96 -2.65 11.60
N ASP A 210 22.12 -2.02 12.41
CA ASP A 210 21.70 -0.63 12.33
C ASP A 210 21.04 -0.16 11.02
N LEU A 211 20.03 -0.93 10.51
CA LEU A 211 18.89 -0.30 9.86
C LEU A 211 17.89 0.26 10.89
N SER A 212 18.16 0.13 12.18
CA SER A 212 17.76 1.14 13.12
C SER A 212 18.63 2.38 12.85
N THR A 213 18.46 3.07 11.74
CA THR A 213 18.38 4.50 11.96
C THR A 213 17.33 4.58 13.04
N LYS A 214 17.79 4.79 14.29
CA LYS A 214 17.01 5.54 15.24
C LYS A 214 16.47 6.70 14.42
N PHE A 215 15.24 6.57 13.93
CA PHE A 215 14.41 7.72 13.88
C PHE A 215 14.28 8.09 15.36
N GLU A 216 15.32 8.70 15.91
CA GLU A 216 15.11 9.65 16.97
C GLU A 216 13.92 10.39 16.44
N ASN A 217 12.83 10.41 17.20
CA ASN A 217 11.73 11.32 16.99
C ASN A 217 12.33 12.71 17.07
N ILE A 218 13.02 13.12 16.01
CA ILE A 218 13.32 14.48 15.76
C ILE A 218 11.96 15.03 15.40
N PRO A 219 11.41 15.93 16.21
CA PRO A 219 10.13 16.51 15.91
C PRO A 219 10.32 17.30 14.60
N SER A 220 10.16 16.61 13.46
CA SER A 220 10.04 17.28 12.19
C SER A 220 8.71 18.02 12.25
N SER A 221 8.79 19.29 12.65
CA SER A 221 7.61 20.12 12.64
C SER A 221 7.44 20.69 11.24
N PHE A 222 6.27 20.53 10.67
CA PHE A 222 5.92 21.27 9.47
C PHE A 222 4.71 22.17 9.73
N LYS A 223 4.67 23.28 9.03
CA LYS A 223 3.57 24.23 9.11
C LYS A 223 3.04 24.49 7.72
N LEU A 224 1.77 24.20 7.51
CA LEU A 224 1.03 24.61 6.32
C LEU A 224 0.35 25.95 6.62
N LEU A 225 0.58 26.95 5.77
CA LEU A 225 -0.01 28.27 5.88
C LEU A 225 -1.27 28.35 5.02
N ASP A 226 -2.15 29.29 5.34
CA ASP A 226 -3.32 29.57 4.50
C ASP A 226 -2.87 30.01 3.10
N PRO A 227 -3.49 29.47 2.04
CA PRO A 227 -3.21 29.87 0.68
C PRO A 227 -3.49 31.36 0.48
N PHE A 228 -2.69 32.02 -0.34
CA PHE A 228 -2.88 33.44 -0.63
C PHE A 228 -2.69 33.75 -2.12
N PRO A 229 -3.63 34.47 -2.74
CA PRO A 229 -4.91 34.95 -2.19
C PRO A 229 -5.89 33.83 -1.85
N ASN A 230 -6.81 34.07 -0.91
CA ASN A 230 -7.91 33.20 -0.57
C ASN A 230 -9.10 34.04 -0.05
N PRO A 231 -10.24 34.19 -0.76
CA PRO A 231 -10.55 33.57 -2.05
C PRO A 231 -9.62 33.97 -3.20
N PHE A 232 -9.52 33.12 -4.23
CA PHE A 232 -8.58 33.32 -5.35
C PHE A 232 -9.24 33.12 -6.72
N ASN A 233 -8.58 33.66 -7.81
CA ASN A 233 -9.03 33.55 -9.19
C ASN A 233 -7.86 33.72 -10.18
N PRO A 234 -7.52 32.77 -11.00
CA PRO A 234 -7.66 31.33 -10.78
C PRO A 234 -6.46 30.74 -10.03
N ILE A 235 -5.47 31.57 -9.65
CA ILE A 235 -4.18 31.16 -9.09
C ILE A 235 -4.10 31.53 -7.59
N THR A 236 -3.62 30.59 -6.79
CA THR A 236 -3.25 30.83 -5.39
C THR A 236 -1.89 30.24 -5.09
N THR A 237 -1.20 30.80 -4.11
CA THR A 237 0.09 30.35 -3.64
C THR A 237 -0.05 29.63 -2.31
N ILE A 238 0.47 28.43 -2.24
CA ILE A 238 0.50 27.58 -1.06
C ILE A 238 1.90 27.63 -0.48
N ARG A 239 2.00 28.00 0.78
CA ARG A 239 3.28 28.10 1.50
C ARG A 239 3.29 27.13 2.66
N PHE A 240 4.41 26.47 2.83
CA PHE A 240 4.62 25.61 3.98
C PHE A 240 6.10 25.64 4.38
N ASN A 241 6.34 25.36 5.64
CA ASN A 241 7.69 25.27 6.19
C ASN A 241 7.91 23.86 6.73
N VAL A 242 9.04 23.30 6.45
CA VAL A 242 9.47 21.98 6.92
C VAL A 242 10.73 22.17 7.76
N ASP A 243 10.69 21.69 8.99
CA ASP A 243 11.83 21.68 9.90
C ASP A 243 12.25 20.20 10.09
N ALA A 244 13.26 19.79 9.35
CA ALA A 244 13.79 18.46 9.36
C ALA A 244 15.32 18.49 9.25
N GLU A 245 16.02 17.56 9.87
CA GLU A 245 17.49 17.48 9.77
C GLU A 245 17.95 16.92 8.40
N LYS A 246 17.08 16.21 7.72
CA LYS A 246 17.33 15.61 6.38
C LYS A 246 16.11 15.84 5.51
N GLU A 247 16.27 15.57 4.22
CA GLU A 247 15.14 15.46 3.31
C GLU A 247 14.06 14.52 3.85
N LEU A 248 12.81 14.91 3.74
CA LEU A 248 11.68 14.06 4.09
C LEU A 248 10.69 13.97 2.94
N PHE A 249 9.97 12.87 2.89
CA PHE A 249 8.92 12.70 1.90
C PHE A 249 7.68 13.50 2.29
N ALA A 250 7.19 14.31 1.35
CA ALA A 250 5.97 15.09 1.51
C ALA A 250 5.04 14.94 0.31
N SER A 251 3.74 14.97 0.59
CA SER A 251 2.69 14.99 -0.41
C SER A 251 1.77 16.19 -0.16
N LEU A 252 1.58 17.01 -1.18
CA LEU A 252 0.67 18.18 -1.15
C LEU A 252 -0.45 17.95 -2.17
N ASN A 253 -1.64 17.72 -1.67
CA ASN A 253 -2.81 17.36 -2.48
C ASN A 253 -3.89 18.43 -2.42
N VAL A 254 -4.60 18.62 -3.52
CA VAL A 254 -5.86 19.37 -3.59
C VAL A 254 -7.02 18.39 -3.53
N ILE A 255 -7.95 18.64 -2.61
CA ILE A 255 -9.07 17.74 -2.31
C ILE A 255 -10.39 18.50 -2.48
N ASP A 256 -11.37 17.91 -3.13
CA ASP A 256 -12.72 18.47 -3.27
C ASP A 256 -13.57 18.26 -1.99
N ILE A 257 -14.77 18.86 -1.95
CA ILE A 257 -15.71 18.73 -0.82
C ILE A 257 -16.21 17.29 -0.57
N ARG A 258 -15.95 16.36 -1.51
CA ARG A 258 -16.30 14.95 -1.38
C ARG A 258 -15.13 14.09 -0.88
N GLY A 259 -13.99 14.75 -0.56
CA GLY A 259 -12.78 14.06 -0.10
C GLY A 259 -11.94 13.43 -1.22
N ARG A 260 -12.22 13.70 -2.49
CA ARG A 260 -11.45 13.16 -3.61
C ARG A 260 -10.26 14.06 -3.91
N ILE A 261 -9.09 13.47 -4.10
CA ILE A 261 -7.93 14.19 -4.62
C ILE A 261 -8.22 14.57 -6.07
N VAL A 262 -8.19 15.86 -6.36
CA VAL A 262 -8.42 16.40 -7.70
C VAL A 262 -7.12 16.84 -8.37
N GLU A 263 -6.07 17.10 -7.58
CA GLU A 263 -4.74 17.44 -8.08
C GLU A 263 -3.66 17.10 -7.05
N ILE A 264 -2.49 16.69 -7.52
CA ILE A 264 -1.30 16.46 -6.70
C ILE A 264 -0.28 17.51 -7.07
N LEU A 265 0.01 18.40 -6.13
CA LEU A 265 0.91 19.54 -6.36
C LEU A 265 2.37 19.22 -6.01
N LEU A 266 2.58 18.27 -5.09
CA LEU A 266 3.87 17.76 -4.68
C LEU A 266 3.71 16.31 -4.24
N ASN A 267 4.65 15.47 -4.65
CA ASN A 267 4.77 14.10 -4.15
C ASN A 267 6.23 13.67 -4.29
N GLY A 268 7.01 13.78 -3.21
CA GLY A 268 8.44 13.47 -3.28
C GLY A 268 9.23 13.96 -2.06
N LEU A 269 10.55 13.77 -2.14
CA LEU A 269 11.49 14.26 -1.13
C LEU A 269 11.62 15.78 -1.22
N ILE A 270 11.60 16.42 -0.05
CA ILE A 270 11.81 17.85 0.11
C ILE A 270 12.86 18.12 1.17
N GLU A 271 13.64 19.14 0.96
CA GLU A 271 14.61 19.65 1.92
C GLU A 271 13.94 20.42 3.06
N SER A 272 14.65 20.57 4.18
CA SER A 272 14.25 21.46 5.26
C SER A 272 14.22 22.91 4.75
N GLY A 273 13.21 23.68 5.16
CA GLY A 273 13.09 25.08 4.80
C GLY A 273 11.67 25.50 4.42
N GLN A 274 11.59 26.68 3.81
CA GLN A 274 10.34 27.25 3.31
C GLN A 274 10.11 26.84 1.87
N HIS A 275 8.89 26.38 1.59
CA HIS A 275 8.45 25.97 0.26
C HIS A 275 7.26 26.80 -0.19
N GLU A 276 7.21 27.08 -1.47
CA GLU A 276 6.12 27.81 -2.12
C GLU A 276 5.73 27.11 -3.42
N ILE A 277 4.45 26.77 -3.57
CA ILE A 277 3.91 26.13 -4.76
C ILE A 277 2.68 26.93 -5.21
N GLN A 278 2.62 27.27 -6.50
CA GLN A 278 1.45 27.88 -7.10
C GLN A 278 0.49 26.81 -7.59
N TRP A 279 -0.80 27.00 -7.29
CA TRP A 279 -1.86 26.19 -7.84
C TRP A 279 -2.70 27.03 -8.81
N ASP A 280 -2.72 26.61 -10.08
CA ASP A 280 -3.59 27.16 -11.13
C ASP A 280 -4.87 26.32 -11.26
N ALA A 281 -5.95 26.84 -10.71
CA ALA A 281 -7.27 26.18 -10.75
C ALA A 281 -8.11 26.62 -11.95
N SER A 282 -7.52 27.05 -13.06
CA SER A 282 -8.22 27.53 -14.26
C SER A 282 -9.16 26.47 -14.88
N THR A 283 -8.86 25.21 -14.70
CA THR A 283 -9.67 24.08 -15.20
C THR A 283 -10.83 23.69 -14.28
N TYR A 284 -10.84 24.15 -13.02
CA TYR A 284 -11.87 23.81 -12.03
C TYR A 284 -12.97 24.89 -11.98
N SER A 285 -14.19 24.48 -11.61
CA SER A 285 -15.29 25.41 -11.33
C SER A 285 -15.12 26.07 -9.97
N SER A 286 -15.74 27.28 -9.81
CA SER A 286 -15.81 27.93 -8.51
C SER A 286 -16.28 26.97 -7.42
N GLY A 287 -15.63 26.99 -6.26
CA GLY A 287 -15.96 26.05 -5.20
C GLY A 287 -14.96 26.10 -4.03
N ILE A 288 -15.23 25.24 -3.07
CA ILE A 288 -14.36 25.02 -1.90
C ILE A 288 -13.47 23.81 -2.19
N PHE A 289 -12.20 23.99 -1.93
CA PHE A 289 -11.16 22.96 -1.99
C PHE A 289 -10.40 22.94 -0.66
N PHE A 290 -9.76 21.82 -0.39
CA PHE A 290 -8.88 21.64 0.75
C PHE A 290 -7.48 21.32 0.24
N ILE A 291 -6.51 22.08 0.74
CA ILE A 291 -5.09 21.82 0.49
C ILE A 291 -4.58 20.98 1.65
N SER A 292 -4.10 19.79 1.38
CA SER A 292 -3.67 18.82 2.38
C SER A 292 -2.20 18.50 2.19
N LEU A 293 -1.38 18.85 3.18
CA LEU A 293 0.04 18.51 3.25
C LEU A 293 0.24 17.36 4.23
N THR A 294 0.76 16.26 3.72
CA THR A 294 1.17 15.10 4.52
C THR A 294 2.69 15.03 4.50
N ALA A 295 3.30 14.98 5.66
CA ALA A 295 4.73 14.82 5.84
C ALA A 295 5.00 14.10 7.15
N ASN A 296 5.95 13.17 7.18
CA ASN A 296 6.33 12.39 8.37
C ASN A 296 5.13 11.78 9.11
N GLY A 297 4.20 11.18 8.39
CA GLY A 297 3.01 10.52 8.96
C GLY A 297 1.95 11.47 9.55
N GLN A 298 2.15 12.79 9.49
CA GLN A 298 1.20 13.78 9.94
C GLN A 298 0.57 14.51 8.76
N THR A 299 -0.70 14.89 8.88
CA THR A 299 -1.42 15.64 7.85
C THR A 299 -1.93 16.97 8.42
N LYS A 300 -1.74 18.05 7.66
CA LYS A 300 -2.34 19.36 7.92
C LYS A 300 -3.14 19.79 6.72
N THR A 301 -4.32 20.35 6.97
CA THR A 301 -5.24 20.74 5.91
C THR A 301 -5.73 22.16 6.13
N VAL A 302 -5.76 22.96 5.06
CA VAL A 302 -6.30 24.32 5.03
C VAL A 302 -7.34 24.43 3.92
N LYS A 303 -8.31 25.34 4.12
CA LYS A 303 -9.38 25.60 3.16
C LYS A 303 -8.96 26.61 2.12
N SER A 304 -9.30 26.38 0.86
CA SER A 304 -9.12 27.31 -0.26
C SER A 304 -10.44 27.52 -1.02
N VAL A 305 -10.73 28.75 -1.41
CA VAL A 305 -11.99 29.12 -2.08
C VAL A 305 -11.69 29.73 -3.45
N LEU A 306 -12.05 28.98 -4.50
CA LEU A 306 -11.97 29.45 -5.88
C LEU A 306 -13.23 30.25 -6.23
N VAL A 307 -13.04 31.46 -6.76
CA VAL A 307 -14.12 32.33 -7.26
C VAL A 307 -13.75 32.76 -8.68
N LYS A 308 -14.54 32.34 -9.64
CA LYS A 308 -14.42 32.76 -11.05
C LYS A 308 -15.49 33.77 -11.37
#